data_acffe9c1503307f05a19704dd7b867ff
#
_entry.id   acffe9c1503307f05a19704dd7b867ff
#
_cell.length_a   1.000
_cell.length_b   1.000
_cell.length_c   1.000
_cell.angle_alpha   90.00
_cell.angle_beta   90.00
_cell.angle_gamma   90.00
#
_symmetry.space_group_name_H-M   'P 1'
#
loop_
_entity.id
_entity.type
_entity.pdbx_description
1 polymer ?
#
loop_
_entity_poly.entity_id
_entity_poly.type
_entity_poly.pdbx_seq_one_letter_code
_entity_poly.pdbx_strand_id
1 'polypeptide(L)'
;MGRGCALGGEDERAVKVLVTGASGFLGGAVAREVAAAGHEVRTFQRRPSGVDGAEDALGSLTSPADVARAVAGMDAVVHLAAKVSLAGDPAEFEAVNVQGTRTLLAEMGRAGAGRLVFVSSPSVAHAGASIVGDDAQPADPEHARGEYARTKARAELLALGADSASLRVVAVRPHLVWGPGDTQLIERIVERARAGRLPLLDRGAALIDTTYIDNAATAIAAALERVDEVHGRSYVITNGEPRPVAELLAGICAAAGVPAPGWSVPAGVARAAGSIIEAVWRVKPGADEPPMTRFLAEQLSTAHWFDQRRTRAELQWQPAVSLDEGLRRLAAHYSRS
;
A
#
# COMPACT_ATOMS: atom_id res chain seq x y z
N MET A 1 -23.03 37.24 -34.51
CA MET A 1 -23.60 35.89 -34.32
C MET A 1 -22.44 34.92 -34.07
N GLY A 2 -22.06 34.79 -32.82
CA GLY A 2 -21.02 33.85 -32.37
C GLY A 2 -21.70 32.63 -31.75
N ARG A 3 -21.55 31.49 -32.37
CA ARG A 3 -21.99 30.22 -31.79
C ARG A 3 -20.88 29.76 -30.82
N GLY A 4 -21.19 29.84 -29.54
CA GLY A 4 -20.36 29.19 -28.50
C GLY A 4 -20.45 27.68 -28.68
N CYS A 5 -19.31 27.05 -28.93
CA CYS A 5 -19.14 25.62 -28.87
C CYS A 5 -19.05 25.27 -27.38
N ALA A 6 -20.15 24.80 -26.80
CA ALA A 6 -20.13 24.12 -25.52
C ALA A 6 -19.48 22.75 -25.75
N LEU A 7 -18.25 22.59 -25.27
CA LEU A 7 -17.66 21.28 -25.10
C LEU A 7 -18.47 20.56 -24.01
N GLY A 8 -19.34 19.66 -24.45
CA GLY A 8 -20.06 18.76 -23.56
C GLY A 8 -19.03 17.91 -22.81
N GLY A 9 -18.95 18.10 -21.49
CA GLY A 9 -18.38 17.09 -20.62
C GLY A 9 -19.24 15.84 -20.78
N GLU A 10 -18.64 14.73 -21.20
CA GLU A 10 -19.25 13.42 -21.01
C GLU A 10 -19.50 13.27 -19.51
N ASP A 11 -20.77 13.08 -19.14
CA ASP A 11 -21.18 12.73 -17.78
C ASP A 11 -20.34 11.51 -17.37
N GLU A 12 -19.32 11.71 -16.52
CA GLU A 12 -18.60 10.60 -15.89
C GLU A 12 -19.61 9.82 -15.06
N ARG A 13 -20.10 8.71 -15.63
CA ARG A 13 -21.11 7.88 -14.99
C ARG A 13 -20.55 7.34 -13.69
N ALA A 14 -21.21 7.67 -12.58
CA ALA A 14 -21.00 7.01 -11.30
C ALA A 14 -21.02 5.49 -11.48
N VAL A 15 -19.92 4.81 -11.12
CA VAL A 15 -19.80 3.35 -11.20
C VAL A 15 -19.89 2.76 -9.80
N LYS A 16 -20.29 1.48 -9.72
CA LYS A 16 -20.35 0.73 -8.47
C LYS A 16 -19.00 0.07 -8.21
N VAL A 17 -18.34 0.49 -7.15
CA VAL A 17 -16.96 0.09 -6.84
C VAL A 17 -16.91 -0.72 -5.55
N LEU A 18 -16.37 -1.93 -5.62
CA LEU A 18 -16.03 -2.71 -4.45
C LEU A 18 -14.61 -2.35 -3.97
N VAL A 19 -14.47 -1.86 -2.75
CA VAL A 19 -13.18 -1.64 -2.11
C VAL A 19 -12.95 -2.73 -1.06
N THR A 20 -11.96 -3.61 -1.30
CA THR A 20 -11.65 -4.66 -0.32
C THR A 20 -10.63 -4.17 0.70
N GLY A 21 -10.78 -4.55 1.97
CA GLY A 21 -9.85 -4.18 3.02
C GLY A 21 -10.05 -2.76 3.56
N ALA A 22 -11.23 -2.17 3.39
CA ALA A 22 -11.55 -0.81 3.81
C ALA A 22 -11.53 -0.58 5.33
N SER A 23 -11.53 -1.63 6.16
CA SER A 23 -11.30 -1.50 7.61
C SER A 23 -9.83 -1.25 7.98
N GLY A 24 -8.91 -1.27 7.00
CA GLY A 24 -7.50 -0.94 7.15
C GLY A 24 -7.21 0.53 6.87
N PHE A 25 -6.02 1.00 7.29
CA PHE A 25 -5.59 2.39 7.18
C PHE A 25 -5.70 2.95 5.75
N LEU A 26 -5.04 2.32 4.77
CA LEU A 26 -5.09 2.76 3.38
C LEU A 26 -6.46 2.46 2.74
N GLY A 27 -7.04 1.29 3.03
CA GLY A 27 -8.31 0.90 2.41
C GLY A 27 -9.46 1.83 2.76
N GLY A 28 -9.54 2.29 4.01
CA GLY A 28 -10.53 3.27 4.45
C GLY A 28 -10.35 4.64 3.78
N ALA A 29 -9.09 5.08 3.60
CA ALA A 29 -8.79 6.32 2.89
C ALA A 29 -9.20 6.23 1.41
N VAL A 30 -8.87 5.12 0.75
CA VAL A 30 -9.27 4.87 -0.65
C VAL A 30 -10.79 4.81 -0.81
N ALA A 31 -11.50 4.12 0.09
CA ALA A 31 -12.95 4.03 0.02
C ALA A 31 -13.63 5.41 0.14
N ARG A 32 -13.12 6.28 1.03
CA ARG A 32 -13.60 7.67 1.13
C ARG A 32 -13.28 8.49 -0.11
N GLU A 33 -12.10 8.33 -0.68
CA GLU A 33 -11.70 9.06 -1.89
C GLU A 33 -12.53 8.67 -3.10
N VAL A 34 -12.76 7.35 -3.30
CA VAL A 34 -13.63 6.83 -4.38
C VAL A 34 -15.07 7.31 -4.21
N ALA A 35 -15.59 7.35 -2.97
CA ALA A 35 -16.91 7.92 -2.69
C ALA A 35 -16.96 9.44 -2.96
N ALA A 36 -15.92 10.18 -2.59
CA ALA A 36 -15.81 11.62 -2.85
C ALA A 36 -15.73 11.96 -4.34
N ALA A 37 -15.18 11.04 -5.16
CA ALA A 37 -15.20 11.13 -6.62
C ALA A 37 -16.59 10.87 -7.23
N GLY A 38 -17.61 10.54 -6.43
CA GLY A 38 -19.00 10.39 -6.88
C GLY A 38 -19.41 8.95 -7.21
N HIS A 39 -18.57 7.94 -6.88
CA HIS A 39 -18.91 6.55 -7.10
C HIS A 39 -19.75 5.96 -5.96
N GLU A 40 -20.53 4.92 -6.28
CA GLU A 40 -21.25 4.12 -5.29
C GLU A 40 -20.28 3.06 -4.70
N VAL A 41 -19.96 3.18 -3.40
CA VAL A 41 -18.94 2.33 -2.77
C VAL A 41 -19.58 1.22 -1.94
N ARG A 42 -19.21 -0.01 -2.25
CA ARG A 42 -19.33 -1.16 -1.36
C ARG A 42 -17.96 -1.53 -0.82
N THR A 43 -17.87 -1.84 0.48
CA THR A 43 -16.63 -2.27 1.11
C THR A 43 -16.69 -3.75 1.47
N PHE A 44 -15.55 -4.47 1.38
CA PHE A 44 -15.50 -5.90 1.72
C PHE A 44 -14.34 -6.21 2.67
N GLN A 45 -14.66 -6.62 3.87
CA GLN A 45 -13.72 -6.97 4.94
C GLN A 45 -14.41 -7.75 6.05
N ARG A 46 -13.63 -8.20 7.05
CA ARG A 46 -14.11 -9.01 8.18
C ARG A 46 -14.80 -8.19 9.30
N ARG A 47 -14.62 -6.88 9.34
CA ARG A 47 -15.16 -5.95 10.36
C ARG A 47 -15.69 -4.72 9.63
N PRO A 48 -16.66 -3.98 10.21
CA PRO A 48 -17.15 -2.74 9.60
C PRO A 48 -16.02 -1.80 9.18
N SER A 49 -16.19 -1.13 8.05
CA SER A 49 -15.18 -0.22 7.47
C SER A 49 -15.07 1.09 8.25
N GLY A 50 -16.17 1.56 8.81
CA GLY A 50 -16.28 2.92 9.37
C GLY A 50 -16.24 4.00 8.30
N VAL A 51 -16.55 3.69 7.04
CA VAL A 51 -16.65 4.65 5.94
C VAL A 51 -18.09 5.08 5.79
N ASP A 52 -18.36 6.37 6.04
CA ASP A 52 -19.71 6.92 5.95
C ASP A 52 -20.26 6.82 4.51
N GLY A 53 -21.50 6.40 4.38
CA GLY A 53 -22.19 6.26 3.10
C GLY A 53 -21.81 5.03 2.28
N ALA A 54 -20.82 4.21 2.71
CA ALA A 54 -20.49 2.96 2.04
C ALA A 54 -21.33 1.78 2.55
N GLU A 55 -21.69 0.86 1.64
CA GLU A 55 -22.33 -0.41 2.00
C GLU A 55 -21.27 -1.40 2.50
N ASP A 56 -21.35 -1.85 3.75
CA ASP A 56 -20.45 -2.87 4.29
C ASP A 56 -20.91 -4.30 3.91
N ALA A 57 -20.14 -4.99 3.08
CA ALA A 57 -20.24 -6.42 2.84
C ALA A 57 -19.23 -7.14 3.74
N LEU A 58 -19.69 -7.76 4.83
CA LEU A 58 -18.81 -8.47 5.74
C LEU A 58 -18.54 -9.90 5.27
N GLY A 59 -17.28 -10.31 5.30
CA GLY A 59 -16.87 -11.64 4.87
C GLY A 59 -15.35 -11.82 4.79
N SER A 60 -14.93 -12.95 4.24
CA SER A 60 -13.53 -13.33 4.09
C SER A 60 -13.17 -13.59 2.63
N LEU A 61 -11.98 -13.16 2.20
CA LEU A 61 -11.41 -13.54 0.89
C LEU A 61 -11.23 -15.06 0.73
N THR A 62 -11.13 -15.79 1.84
CA THR A 62 -11.00 -17.25 1.82
C THR A 62 -12.35 -17.98 1.68
N SER A 63 -13.46 -17.25 1.64
CA SER A 63 -14.82 -17.77 1.42
C SER A 63 -15.32 -17.36 0.04
N PRO A 64 -15.38 -18.27 -0.94
CA PRO A 64 -15.90 -17.95 -2.27
C PRO A 64 -17.32 -17.39 -2.26
N ALA A 65 -18.18 -17.89 -1.37
CA ALA A 65 -19.55 -17.39 -1.23
C ALA A 65 -19.61 -15.93 -0.73
N ASP A 66 -18.70 -15.52 0.16
CA ASP A 66 -18.63 -14.14 0.65
C ASP A 66 -18.14 -13.22 -0.48
N VAL A 67 -17.10 -13.65 -1.21
CA VAL A 67 -16.57 -12.89 -2.35
C VAL A 67 -17.62 -12.72 -3.44
N ALA A 68 -18.35 -13.79 -3.78
CA ALA A 68 -19.44 -13.74 -4.77
C ALA A 68 -20.52 -12.72 -4.40
N ARG A 69 -20.95 -12.70 -3.13
CA ARG A 69 -21.91 -11.71 -2.63
C ARG A 69 -21.37 -10.29 -2.70
N ALA A 70 -20.09 -10.10 -2.35
CA ALA A 70 -19.47 -8.78 -2.33
C ALA A 70 -19.34 -8.19 -3.74
N VAL A 71 -18.96 -9.00 -4.73
CA VAL A 71 -18.74 -8.58 -6.13
C VAL A 71 -20.05 -8.41 -6.91
N ALA A 72 -21.14 -9.06 -6.48
CA ALA A 72 -22.41 -9.04 -7.21
C ALA A 72 -22.92 -7.62 -7.49
N GLY A 73 -23.11 -7.29 -8.78
CA GLY A 73 -23.60 -5.98 -9.23
C GLY A 73 -22.56 -4.84 -9.16
N MET A 74 -21.27 -5.14 -9.00
CA MET A 74 -20.20 -4.15 -9.06
C MET A 74 -19.64 -4.03 -10.47
N ASP A 75 -19.25 -2.82 -10.86
CA ASP A 75 -18.63 -2.51 -12.14
C ASP A 75 -17.09 -2.62 -12.06
N ALA A 76 -16.53 -2.26 -10.89
CA ALA A 76 -15.11 -2.21 -10.65
C ALA A 76 -14.74 -2.71 -9.25
N VAL A 77 -13.48 -3.11 -9.09
CA VAL A 77 -12.91 -3.53 -7.80
C VAL A 77 -11.58 -2.81 -7.55
N VAL A 78 -11.43 -2.26 -6.35
CA VAL A 78 -10.13 -1.82 -5.81
C VAL A 78 -9.72 -2.82 -4.72
N HIS A 79 -8.70 -3.63 -5.03
CA HIS A 79 -8.32 -4.76 -4.18
C HIS A 79 -7.13 -4.45 -3.29
N LEU A 80 -7.41 -4.05 -2.02
CA LEU A 80 -6.37 -3.77 -1.00
C LEU A 80 -6.25 -4.88 0.05
N ALA A 81 -7.29 -5.71 0.22
CA ALA A 81 -7.27 -6.74 1.25
C ALA A 81 -6.11 -7.71 1.06
N ALA A 82 -5.27 -7.84 2.07
CA ALA A 82 -4.15 -8.75 2.11
C ALA A 82 -3.81 -9.12 3.55
N LYS A 83 -3.15 -10.27 3.75
CA LYS A 83 -2.42 -10.54 4.98
C LYS A 83 -1.09 -9.80 4.89
N VAL A 84 -0.92 -8.81 5.78
CA VAL A 84 0.30 -7.98 5.89
C VAL A 84 0.92 -8.26 7.25
N SER A 85 2.10 -8.87 7.28
CA SER A 85 2.88 -9.10 8.49
C SER A 85 4.32 -9.43 8.11
N LEU A 86 5.27 -9.16 9.00
CA LEU A 86 6.69 -9.55 8.84
C LEU A 86 6.92 -11.02 9.18
N ALA A 87 5.98 -11.67 9.90
CA ALA A 87 6.03 -13.07 10.30
C ALA A 87 4.64 -13.68 10.29
N GLY A 88 4.55 -15.00 10.27
CA GLY A 88 3.30 -15.74 10.32
C GLY A 88 3.34 -17.04 9.54
N ASP A 89 2.24 -17.79 9.57
CA ASP A 89 2.13 -19.05 8.82
C ASP A 89 2.12 -18.78 7.30
N PRO A 90 3.06 -19.35 6.54
CA PRO A 90 3.09 -19.26 5.08
C PRO A 90 1.78 -19.68 4.41
N ALA A 91 1.07 -20.67 4.97
CA ALA A 91 -0.19 -21.15 4.44
C ALA A 91 -1.29 -20.09 4.51
N GLU A 92 -1.31 -19.26 5.56
CA GLU A 92 -2.25 -18.16 5.67
C GLU A 92 -1.97 -17.03 4.67
N PHE A 93 -0.68 -16.71 4.43
CA PHE A 93 -0.32 -15.75 3.39
C PHE A 93 -0.76 -16.25 2.01
N GLU A 94 -0.52 -17.52 1.71
CA GLU A 94 -0.95 -18.15 0.46
C GLU A 94 -2.48 -18.13 0.32
N ALA A 95 -3.20 -18.55 1.37
CA ALA A 95 -4.67 -18.61 1.35
C ALA A 95 -5.30 -17.23 1.13
N VAL A 96 -4.82 -16.19 1.81
CA VAL A 96 -5.41 -14.85 1.73
C VAL A 96 -4.94 -14.12 0.48
N ASN A 97 -3.61 -14.03 0.26
CA ASN A 97 -3.06 -13.15 -0.77
C ASN A 97 -3.16 -13.76 -2.17
N VAL A 98 -2.92 -15.07 -2.32
CA VAL A 98 -2.90 -15.72 -3.64
C VAL A 98 -4.25 -16.35 -3.96
N GLN A 99 -4.76 -17.25 -3.11
CA GLN A 99 -6.02 -17.92 -3.38
C GLN A 99 -7.20 -16.96 -3.26
N GLY A 100 -7.17 -16.01 -2.30
CA GLY A 100 -8.16 -14.94 -2.19
C GLY A 100 -8.24 -14.08 -3.45
N THR A 101 -7.08 -13.67 -4.00
CA THR A 101 -7.04 -12.94 -5.28
C THR A 101 -7.57 -13.80 -6.43
N ARG A 102 -7.20 -15.07 -6.50
CA ARG A 102 -7.74 -16.02 -7.52
C ARG A 102 -9.26 -16.12 -7.44
N THR A 103 -9.80 -16.26 -6.24
CA THR A 103 -11.24 -16.31 -5.99
C THR A 103 -11.91 -15.01 -6.43
N LEU A 104 -11.34 -13.88 -6.07
CA LEU A 104 -11.87 -12.55 -6.47
C LEU A 104 -11.94 -12.43 -8.00
N LEU A 105 -10.87 -12.74 -8.73
CA LEU A 105 -10.84 -12.69 -10.18
C LEU A 105 -11.89 -13.59 -10.82
N ALA A 106 -12.08 -14.81 -10.29
CA ALA A 106 -13.09 -15.73 -10.78
C ALA A 106 -14.52 -15.20 -10.57
N GLU A 107 -14.81 -14.61 -9.40
CA GLU A 107 -16.13 -14.04 -9.10
C GLU A 107 -16.37 -12.73 -9.86
N MET A 108 -15.35 -11.92 -10.11
CA MET A 108 -15.44 -10.75 -10.99
C MET A 108 -15.87 -11.18 -12.42
N GLY A 109 -15.23 -12.22 -12.96
CA GLY A 109 -15.59 -12.75 -14.27
C GLY A 109 -17.04 -13.27 -14.34
N ARG A 110 -17.54 -13.90 -13.26
CA ARG A 110 -18.95 -14.37 -13.19
C ARG A 110 -19.95 -13.22 -13.06
N ALA A 111 -19.58 -12.18 -12.31
CA ALA A 111 -20.44 -11.02 -12.07
C ALA A 111 -20.41 -9.97 -13.20
N GLY A 112 -19.43 -10.06 -14.12
CA GLY A 112 -19.22 -9.08 -15.18
C GLY A 112 -18.54 -7.78 -14.69
N ALA A 113 -17.89 -7.79 -13.53
CA ALA A 113 -17.09 -6.66 -13.05
C ALA A 113 -15.81 -6.52 -13.89
N GLY A 114 -15.77 -5.49 -14.75
CA GLY A 114 -14.79 -5.40 -15.84
C GLY A 114 -13.53 -4.60 -15.54
N ARG A 115 -13.36 -4.05 -14.32
CA ARG A 115 -12.24 -3.16 -13.96
C ARG A 115 -11.63 -3.56 -12.61
N LEU A 116 -10.31 -3.68 -12.54
CA LEU A 116 -9.58 -4.03 -11.32
C LEU A 116 -8.37 -3.12 -11.11
N VAL A 117 -8.33 -2.42 -9.98
CA VAL A 117 -7.11 -1.84 -9.44
C VAL A 117 -6.57 -2.78 -8.36
N PHE A 118 -5.46 -3.46 -8.66
CA PHE A 118 -4.79 -4.33 -7.71
C PHE A 118 -3.75 -3.54 -6.92
N VAL A 119 -3.98 -3.33 -5.63
CA VAL A 119 -3.04 -2.63 -4.76
C VAL A 119 -1.98 -3.60 -4.27
N SER A 120 -0.76 -3.41 -4.74
CA SER A 120 0.43 -4.22 -4.48
C SER A 120 1.41 -3.48 -3.57
N SER A 121 2.70 -3.74 -3.71
CA SER A 121 3.80 -3.09 -2.96
C SER A 121 5.07 -3.12 -3.80
N PRO A 122 5.98 -2.15 -3.71
CA PRO A 122 7.29 -2.23 -4.37
C PRO A 122 8.13 -3.43 -3.92
N SER A 123 7.86 -3.99 -2.74
CA SER A 123 8.55 -5.18 -2.22
C SER A 123 8.42 -6.42 -3.13
N VAL A 124 7.44 -6.44 -4.04
CA VAL A 124 7.23 -7.56 -4.99
C VAL A 124 8.34 -7.67 -6.05
N ALA A 125 9.09 -6.59 -6.28
CA ALA A 125 10.21 -6.52 -7.23
C ALA A 125 11.55 -6.24 -6.52
N HIS A 126 11.58 -6.30 -5.17
CA HIS A 126 12.75 -5.92 -4.39
C HIS A 126 13.47 -7.16 -3.83
N ALA A 127 14.72 -7.34 -4.22
CA ALA A 127 15.59 -8.45 -3.80
C ALA A 127 16.64 -8.07 -2.72
N GLY A 128 16.48 -6.93 -2.02
CA GLY A 128 17.38 -6.46 -0.97
C GLY A 128 18.52 -5.54 -1.45
N ALA A 129 18.52 -5.13 -2.73
CA ALA A 129 19.42 -4.12 -3.27
C ALA A 129 18.80 -2.71 -3.16
N SER A 130 19.62 -1.65 -3.30
CA SER A 130 19.09 -0.29 -3.42
C SER A 130 18.28 -0.14 -4.72
N ILE A 131 17.20 0.63 -4.64
CA ILE A 131 16.38 1.09 -5.76
C ILE A 131 16.66 2.58 -5.92
N VAL A 132 17.15 2.99 -7.08
CA VAL A 132 17.65 4.36 -7.30
C VAL A 132 17.07 4.92 -8.59
N GLY A 133 15.88 5.51 -8.51
CA GLY A 133 15.20 6.11 -9.67
C GLY A 133 14.63 5.10 -10.65
N ASP A 134 14.40 3.87 -10.22
CA ASP A 134 13.79 2.86 -11.07
C ASP A 134 12.29 3.09 -11.23
N ASP A 135 11.74 2.65 -12.34
CA ASP A 135 10.31 2.49 -12.54
C ASP A 135 9.83 1.15 -11.92
N ALA A 136 8.53 0.87 -12.00
CA ALA A 136 7.95 -0.39 -11.56
C ALA A 136 8.54 -1.57 -12.34
N GLN A 137 9.52 -2.26 -11.75
CA GLN A 137 10.10 -3.47 -12.31
C GLN A 137 9.09 -4.63 -12.25
N PRO A 138 9.21 -5.67 -13.09
CA PRO A 138 8.36 -6.86 -13.01
C PRO A 138 8.35 -7.47 -11.60
N ALA A 139 7.19 -7.97 -11.16
CA ALA A 139 7.10 -8.68 -9.89
C ALA A 139 7.88 -10.00 -9.98
N ASP A 140 8.71 -10.28 -8.97
CA ASP A 140 9.59 -11.44 -8.91
C ASP A 140 9.37 -12.24 -7.62
N PRO A 141 8.47 -13.24 -7.63
CA PRO A 141 8.19 -14.05 -6.45
C PRO A 141 9.35 -14.96 -6.03
N GLU A 142 10.30 -15.25 -6.91
CA GLU A 142 11.44 -16.12 -6.61
C GLU A 142 12.49 -15.41 -5.75
N HIS A 143 12.72 -14.13 -6.00
CA HIS A 143 13.72 -13.33 -5.28
C HIS A 143 13.10 -12.38 -4.23
N ALA A 144 11.76 -12.27 -4.17
CA ALA A 144 11.06 -11.45 -3.19
C ALA A 144 11.35 -11.89 -1.75
N ARG A 145 11.60 -10.91 -0.85
CA ARG A 145 12.03 -11.14 0.53
C ARG A 145 10.84 -11.31 1.48
N GLY A 146 10.70 -12.50 2.04
CA GLY A 146 9.65 -12.84 3.01
C GLY A 146 8.31 -13.25 2.37
N GLU A 147 7.45 -13.88 3.18
CA GLU A 147 6.20 -14.47 2.72
C GLU A 147 5.21 -13.43 2.16
N TYR A 148 5.16 -12.25 2.79
CA TYR A 148 4.32 -11.16 2.32
C TYR A 148 4.69 -10.73 0.89
N ALA A 149 5.96 -10.37 0.66
CA ALA A 149 6.41 -9.89 -0.66
C ALA A 149 6.26 -10.99 -1.73
N ARG A 150 6.61 -12.24 -1.39
CA ARG A 150 6.49 -13.38 -2.30
C ARG A 150 5.04 -13.65 -2.70
N THR A 151 4.11 -13.68 -1.74
CA THR A 151 2.70 -13.94 -2.04
C THR A 151 2.02 -12.76 -2.72
N LYS A 152 2.41 -11.51 -2.40
CA LYS A 152 1.95 -10.31 -3.14
C LYS A 152 2.47 -10.29 -4.57
N ALA A 153 3.72 -10.70 -4.82
CA ALA A 153 4.27 -10.82 -6.18
C ALA A 153 3.48 -11.85 -7.00
N ARG A 154 3.20 -13.02 -6.45
CA ARG A 154 2.37 -14.05 -7.10
C ARG A 154 0.95 -13.56 -7.37
N ALA A 155 0.34 -12.86 -6.41
CA ALA A 155 -0.99 -12.30 -6.56
C ALA A 155 -1.06 -11.20 -7.62
N GLU A 156 -0.03 -10.34 -7.70
CA GLU A 156 0.06 -9.32 -8.75
C GLU A 156 0.21 -9.93 -10.14
N LEU A 157 1.06 -10.96 -10.29
CA LEU A 157 1.18 -11.68 -11.56
C LEU A 157 -0.13 -12.38 -11.97
N LEU A 158 -0.89 -12.92 -11.00
CA LEU A 158 -2.22 -13.47 -11.26
C LEU A 158 -3.20 -12.39 -11.72
N ALA A 159 -3.20 -11.23 -11.06
CA ALA A 159 -4.09 -10.13 -11.40
C ALA A 159 -3.78 -9.57 -12.80
N LEU A 160 -2.52 -9.22 -13.06
CA LEU A 160 -2.09 -8.71 -14.38
C LEU A 160 -2.25 -9.76 -15.48
N GLY A 161 -2.04 -11.03 -15.17
CA GLY A 161 -2.26 -12.14 -16.12
C GLY A 161 -3.73 -12.38 -16.48
N ALA A 162 -4.68 -11.81 -15.72
CA ALA A 162 -6.10 -11.84 -16.03
C ALA A 162 -6.56 -10.66 -16.91
N ASP A 163 -5.66 -9.71 -17.19
CA ASP A 163 -5.96 -8.56 -18.05
C ASP A 163 -6.40 -9.02 -19.45
N SER A 164 -7.51 -8.48 -19.92
CA SER A 164 -8.15 -8.91 -21.16
C SER A 164 -9.12 -7.85 -21.68
N ALA A 165 -9.77 -8.12 -22.79
CA ALA A 165 -10.84 -7.27 -23.32
C ALA A 165 -12.05 -7.15 -22.38
N SER A 166 -12.31 -8.17 -21.53
CA SER A 166 -13.46 -8.22 -20.61
C SER A 166 -13.10 -7.85 -19.17
N LEU A 167 -11.81 -7.76 -18.81
CA LEU A 167 -11.33 -7.38 -17.49
C LEU A 167 -10.06 -6.54 -17.63
N ARG A 168 -10.17 -5.25 -17.39
CA ARG A 168 -9.04 -4.31 -17.38
C ARG A 168 -8.39 -4.30 -16.02
N VAL A 169 -7.09 -4.58 -15.96
CA VAL A 169 -6.34 -4.70 -14.70
C VAL A 169 -5.17 -3.75 -14.69
N VAL A 170 -5.04 -2.96 -13.65
CA VAL A 170 -3.85 -2.15 -13.35
C VAL A 170 -3.35 -2.50 -11.95
N ALA A 171 -2.04 -2.59 -11.77
CA ALA A 171 -1.41 -2.76 -10.47
C ALA A 171 -0.81 -1.44 -9.97
N VAL A 172 -1.04 -1.09 -8.72
CA VAL A 172 -0.42 0.08 -8.07
C VAL A 172 0.35 -0.36 -6.84
N ARG A 173 1.53 0.19 -6.63
CA ARG A 173 2.47 -0.19 -5.57
C ARG A 173 2.81 1.03 -4.70
N PRO A 174 1.95 1.41 -3.74
CA PRO A 174 2.28 2.47 -2.80
C PRO A 174 3.48 2.07 -1.93
N HIS A 175 4.45 2.97 -1.77
CA HIS A 175 5.64 2.74 -0.98
C HIS A 175 5.56 3.43 0.38
N LEU A 176 5.67 2.66 1.46
CA LEU A 176 5.71 3.16 2.84
C LEU A 176 4.66 4.24 3.10
N VAL A 177 3.39 3.83 3.05
CA VAL A 177 2.25 4.75 3.28
C VAL A 177 2.17 5.11 4.76
N TRP A 178 2.05 6.41 5.06
CA TRP A 178 1.97 6.92 6.41
C TRP A 178 1.06 8.14 6.54
N GLY A 179 0.64 8.45 7.77
CA GLY A 179 -0.18 9.61 8.09
C GLY A 179 -0.81 9.49 9.48
N PRO A 180 -1.68 10.45 9.85
CA PRO A 180 -2.45 10.40 11.09
C PRO A 180 -3.28 9.10 11.21
N GLY A 181 -3.18 8.40 12.34
CA GLY A 181 -3.88 7.13 12.59
C GLY A 181 -3.18 5.89 12.03
N ASP A 182 -1.96 6.00 11.53
CA ASP A 182 -1.16 4.85 11.12
C ASP A 182 -0.57 4.11 12.32
N THR A 183 -1.14 2.93 12.61
CA THR A 183 -0.70 2.04 13.70
C THR A 183 0.43 1.08 13.29
N GLN A 184 0.77 1.01 12.01
CA GLN A 184 1.75 0.04 11.49
C GLN A 184 3.17 0.60 11.45
N LEU A 185 3.34 1.81 10.97
CA LEU A 185 4.64 2.45 10.80
C LEU A 185 4.85 3.56 11.84
N ILE A 186 3.95 4.55 11.88
CA ILE A 186 4.13 5.74 12.73
C ILE A 186 4.09 5.40 14.21
N GLU A 187 3.08 4.70 14.69
CA GLU A 187 3.00 4.34 16.13
C GLU A 187 4.21 3.54 16.58
N ARG A 188 4.66 2.57 15.78
CA ARG A 188 5.85 1.76 16.11
C ARG A 188 7.14 2.59 16.16
N ILE A 189 7.29 3.57 15.28
CA ILE A 189 8.43 4.51 15.33
C ILE A 189 8.38 5.30 16.63
N VAL A 190 7.23 5.89 16.93
CA VAL A 190 7.03 6.72 18.12
C VAL A 190 7.23 5.92 19.42
N GLU A 191 6.68 4.73 19.52
CA GLU A 191 6.86 3.84 20.67
C GLU A 191 8.33 3.47 20.90
N ARG A 192 9.04 3.10 19.81
CA ARG A 192 10.47 2.77 19.90
C ARG A 192 11.32 3.98 20.27
N ALA A 193 10.98 5.16 19.74
CA ALA A 193 11.65 6.40 20.09
C ALA A 193 11.45 6.76 21.57
N ARG A 194 10.22 6.69 22.10
CA ARG A 194 9.91 6.88 23.53
C ARG A 194 10.69 5.92 24.43
N ALA A 195 10.84 4.69 23.98
CA ALA A 195 11.59 3.67 24.73
C ALA A 195 13.12 3.78 24.55
N GLY A 196 13.66 4.73 23.78
CA GLY A 196 15.09 4.86 23.48
C GLY A 196 15.65 3.68 22.64
N ARG A 197 14.77 2.94 21.97
CA ARG A 197 15.10 1.71 21.21
C ARG A 197 15.02 1.89 19.68
N LEU A 198 15.07 3.12 19.20
CA LEU A 198 15.07 3.43 17.78
C LEU A 198 16.48 3.82 17.30
N PRO A 199 17.28 2.89 16.74
CA PRO A 199 18.57 3.22 16.16
C PRO A 199 18.44 3.77 14.75
N LEU A 200 19.42 4.58 14.33
CA LEU A 200 19.69 4.78 12.91
C LEU A 200 20.56 3.64 12.38
N LEU A 201 20.30 3.16 11.17
CA LEU A 201 21.20 2.25 10.47
C LEU A 201 22.11 3.07 9.54
N ASP A 202 23.43 2.83 9.59
CA ASP A 202 24.42 3.62 8.85
C ASP A 202 24.15 5.13 8.91
N ARG A 203 23.87 5.65 10.13
CA ARG A 203 23.50 7.03 10.42
C ARG A 203 22.24 7.53 9.73
N GLY A 204 21.42 6.62 9.17
CA GLY A 204 20.21 6.95 8.46
C GLY A 204 20.42 7.69 7.14
N ALA A 205 21.55 7.45 6.47
CA ALA A 205 21.90 8.14 5.23
C ALA A 205 21.14 7.63 3.99
N ALA A 206 20.50 6.46 4.08
CA ALA A 206 19.72 5.90 2.97
C ALA A 206 18.56 6.84 2.60
N LEU A 207 18.39 7.10 1.30
CA LEU A 207 17.29 7.90 0.78
C LEU A 207 16.04 7.03 0.63
N ILE A 208 14.95 7.45 1.25
CA ILE A 208 13.66 6.77 1.14
C ILE A 208 12.59 7.76 0.68
N ASP A 209 11.83 7.36 -0.34
CA ASP A 209 10.68 8.08 -0.84
C ASP A 209 9.41 7.41 -0.30
N THR A 210 8.67 8.11 0.54
CA THR A 210 7.47 7.61 1.20
C THR A 210 6.21 8.20 0.57
N THR A 211 5.04 7.69 0.95
CA THR A 211 3.76 8.17 0.44
C THR A 211 2.88 8.65 1.58
N TYR A 212 2.46 9.90 1.57
CA TYR A 212 1.44 10.37 2.49
C TYR A 212 0.08 9.75 2.16
N ILE A 213 -0.70 9.40 3.17
CA ILE A 213 -1.95 8.63 3.05
C ILE A 213 -2.94 9.18 2.01
N ASP A 214 -3.17 10.50 2.01
CA ASP A 214 -4.11 11.13 1.06
C ASP A 214 -3.58 11.03 -0.38
N ASN A 215 -2.27 11.19 -0.57
CA ASN A 215 -1.64 11.03 -1.88
C ASN A 215 -1.74 9.58 -2.37
N ALA A 216 -1.59 8.59 -1.47
CA ALA A 216 -1.79 7.18 -1.85
C ALA A 216 -3.24 6.92 -2.25
N ALA A 217 -4.22 7.46 -1.52
CA ALA A 217 -5.64 7.28 -1.80
C ALA A 217 -6.04 7.91 -3.14
N THR A 218 -5.63 9.16 -3.39
CA THR A 218 -5.92 9.86 -4.65
C THR A 218 -5.22 9.21 -5.85
N ALA A 219 -3.99 8.67 -5.69
CA ALA A 219 -3.31 7.94 -6.76
C ALA A 219 -4.04 6.64 -7.14
N ILE A 220 -4.56 5.91 -6.14
CA ILE A 220 -5.33 4.68 -6.36
C ILE A 220 -6.68 4.99 -7.02
N ALA A 221 -7.36 6.07 -6.62
CA ALA A 221 -8.57 6.55 -7.28
C ALA A 221 -8.26 6.96 -8.73
N ALA A 222 -7.20 7.72 -8.99
CA ALA A 222 -6.78 8.08 -10.33
C ALA A 222 -6.47 6.84 -11.21
N ALA A 223 -5.88 5.79 -10.64
CA ALA A 223 -5.67 4.53 -11.35
C ALA A 223 -7.00 3.84 -11.70
N LEU A 224 -8.04 3.97 -10.88
CA LEU A 224 -9.38 3.47 -11.18
C LEU A 224 -10.01 4.24 -12.36
N GLU A 225 -9.95 5.57 -12.34
CA GLU A 225 -10.47 6.43 -13.43
C GLU A 225 -9.76 6.17 -14.76
N ARG A 226 -8.47 5.83 -14.70
CA ARG A 226 -7.63 5.64 -15.88
C ARG A 226 -7.44 4.18 -16.26
N VAL A 227 -8.14 3.24 -15.62
CA VAL A 227 -7.89 1.80 -15.79
C VAL A 227 -8.03 1.34 -17.24
N ASP A 228 -8.95 1.93 -17.99
CA ASP A 228 -9.20 1.57 -19.39
C ASP A 228 -8.03 1.95 -20.32
N GLU A 229 -7.22 2.96 -19.97
CA GLU A 229 -6.08 3.41 -20.76
C GLU A 229 -4.74 2.86 -20.27
N VAL A 230 -4.68 2.51 -18.97
CA VAL A 230 -3.40 2.11 -18.34
C VAL A 230 -3.36 0.63 -17.94
N HIS A 231 -4.38 -0.15 -18.29
CA HIS A 231 -4.44 -1.58 -17.93
C HIS A 231 -3.23 -2.38 -18.45
N GLY A 232 -3.00 -3.56 -17.88
CA GLY A 232 -1.84 -4.41 -18.18
C GLY A 232 -0.52 -3.90 -17.61
N ARG A 233 -0.51 -2.81 -16.81
CA ARG A 233 0.69 -2.14 -16.30
C ARG A 233 0.74 -2.10 -14.78
N SER A 234 1.93 -1.82 -14.25
CA SER A 234 2.16 -1.55 -12.82
C SER A 234 2.82 -0.19 -12.63
N TYR A 235 2.46 0.49 -11.52
CA TYR A 235 2.94 1.82 -11.15
C TYR A 235 3.38 1.84 -9.70
N VAL A 236 4.56 2.41 -9.42
CA VAL A 236 4.96 2.73 -8.04
C VAL A 236 4.41 4.10 -7.69
N ILE A 237 3.84 4.21 -6.49
CA ILE A 237 3.28 5.47 -5.97
C ILE A 237 4.14 5.94 -4.81
N THR A 238 4.69 7.15 -4.93
CA THR A 238 5.40 7.86 -3.86
C THR A 238 5.12 9.36 -3.93
N ASN A 239 5.50 10.09 -2.88
CA ASN A 239 5.44 11.55 -2.94
C ASN A 239 6.40 12.14 -4.00
N GLY A 240 7.47 11.39 -4.39
CA GLY A 240 8.53 11.92 -5.24
C GLY A 240 9.39 12.95 -4.51
N GLU A 241 9.54 12.79 -3.20
CA GLU A 241 10.32 13.62 -2.29
C GLU A 241 11.27 12.75 -1.44
N PRO A 242 12.28 12.08 -2.06
CA PRO A 242 13.18 11.21 -1.33
C PRO A 242 13.99 11.99 -0.28
N ARG A 243 13.99 11.48 0.96
CA ARG A 243 14.72 12.07 2.10
C ARG A 243 15.57 11.02 2.81
N PRO A 244 16.66 11.45 3.49
CA PRO A 244 17.38 10.55 4.37
C PRO A 244 16.48 9.97 5.48
N VAL A 245 16.64 8.68 5.77
CA VAL A 245 15.92 8.01 6.88
C VAL A 245 16.04 8.78 8.18
N ALA A 246 17.24 9.33 8.48
CA ALA A 246 17.45 10.12 9.68
C ALA A 246 16.53 11.35 9.76
N GLU A 247 16.33 12.05 8.64
CA GLU A 247 15.46 13.21 8.55
C GLU A 247 13.98 12.83 8.70
N LEU A 248 13.55 11.76 8.04
CA LEU A 248 12.17 11.26 8.17
C LEU A 248 11.85 10.84 9.60
N LEU A 249 12.75 10.06 10.24
CA LEU A 249 12.56 9.64 11.64
C LEU A 249 12.58 10.81 12.60
N ALA A 250 13.47 11.79 12.42
CA ALA A 250 13.51 12.99 13.23
C ALA A 250 12.22 13.82 13.07
N GLY A 251 11.72 13.99 11.85
CA GLY A 251 10.46 14.69 11.57
C GLY A 251 9.25 14.02 12.23
N ILE A 252 9.15 12.67 12.14
CA ILE A 252 8.08 11.90 12.79
C ILE A 252 8.17 12.03 14.31
N CYS A 253 9.37 11.91 14.89
CA CYS A 253 9.59 12.05 16.32
C CYS A 253 9.22 13.47 16.80
N ALA A 254 9.63 14.51 16.07
CA ALA A 254 9.28 15.90 16.38
C ALA A 254 7.76 16.12 16.33
N ALA A 255 7.07 15.59 15.32
CA ALA A 255 5.62 15.66 15.20
C ALA A 255 4.90 15.00 16.39
N ALA A 256 5.44 13.90 16.93
CA ALA A 256 4.87 13.20 18.08
C ALA A 256 5.39 13.70 19.44
N GLY A 257 6.25 14.74 19.47
CA GLY A 257 6.80 15.27 20.72
C GLY A 257 7.72 14.30 21.46
N VAL A 258 8.42 13.40 20.73
CA VAL A 258 9.35 12.42 21.30
C VAL A 258 10.78 12.67 20.84
N PRO A 259 11.81 12.23 21.62
CA PRO A 259 13.20 12.40 21.22
C PRO A 259 13.53 11.72 19.89
N ALA A 260 14.27 12.39 19.02
CA ALA A 260 14.80 11.79 17.79
C ALA A 260 15.84 10.70 18.10
N PRO A 261 16.11 9.76 17.17
CA PRO A 261 17.14 8.74 17.36
C PRO A 261 18.52 9.35 17.61
N GLY A 262 19.14 9.03 18.76
CA GLY A 262 20.43 9.60 19.17
C GLY A 262 21.64 8.70 18.94
N TRP A 263 21.46 7.48 18.41
CA TRP A 263 22.52 6.49 18.20
C TRP A 263 22.38 5.74 16.89
N SER A 264 23.48 5.17 16.41
CA SER A 264 23.53 4.49 15.12
C SER A 264 24.21 3.13 15.22
N VAL A 265 23.72 2.19 14.43
CA VAL A 265 24.27 0.84 14.27
C VAL A 265 24.71 0.65 12.82
N PRO A 266 25.89 0.07 12.56
CA PRO A 266 26.28 -0.32 11.22
C PRO A 266 25.25 -1.30 10.62
N ALA A 267 24.82 -1.08 9.37
CA ALA A 267 23.82 -1.91 8.72
C ALA A 267 24.19 -3.41 8.66
N GLY A 268 25.48 -3.71 8.48
CA GLY A 268 25.97 -5.10 8.51
C GLY A 268 25.67 -5.79 9.84
N VAL A 269 25.86 -5.09 10.96
CA VAL A 269 25.54 -5.63 12.30
C VAL A 269 24.03 -5.80 12.46
N ALA A 270 23.23 -4.83 12.04
CA ALA A 270 21.78 -4.92 12.11
C ALA A 270 21.23 -6.07 11.27
N ARG A 271 21.74 -6.29 10.06
CA ARG A 271 21.36 -7.42 9.18
C ARG A 271 21.72 -8.77 9.79
N ALA A 272 22.91 -8.90 10.38
CA ALA A 272 23.33 -10.13 11.06
C ALA A 272 22.44 -10.41 12.28
N ALA A 273 22.19 -9.40 13.12
CA ALA A 273 21.30 -9.51 14.27
C ALA A 273 19.85 -9.87 13.83
N GLY A 274 19.34 -9.22 12.78
CA GLY A 274 18.02 -9.52 12.22
C GLY A 274 17.90 -10.97 11.76
N SER A 275 18.93 -11.53 11.10
CA SER A 275 18.95 -12.94 10.69
C SER A 275 18.90 -13.90 11.89
N ILE A 276 19.60 -13.58 12.97
CA ILE A 276 19.58 -14.38 14.20
C ILE A 276 18.20 -14.32 14.85
N ILE A 277 17.62 -13.11 14.96
CA ILE A 277 16.29 -12.91 15.53
C ILE A 277 15.25 -13.70 14.73
N GLU A 278 15.27 -13.63 13.40
CA GLU A 278 14.37 -14.41 12.54
C GLU A 278 14.51 -15.93 12.75
N ALA A 279 15.74 -16.42 12.89
CA ALA A 279 15.98 -17.83 13.15
C ALA A 279 15.41 -18.28 14.51
N VAL A 280 15.61 -17.49 15.57
CA VAL A 280 15.05 -17.76 16.91
C VAL A 280 13.52 -17.70 16.89
N TRP A 281 12.94 -16.67 16.23
CA TRP A 281 11.47 -16.50 16.14
C TRP A 281 10.79 -17.64 15.37
N ARG A 282 11.47 -18.24 14.40
CA ARG A 282 10.97 -19.40 13.65
C ARG A 282 10.82 -20.63 14.52
N VAL A 283 11.70 -20.81 15.51
CA VAL A 283 11.70 -21.95 16.44
C VAL A 283 10.83 -21.67 17.67
N LYS A 284 10.84 -20.43 18.15
CA LYS A 284 10.09 -20.01 19.34
C LYS A 284 9.41 -18.68 19.06
N PRO A 285 8.27 -18.68 18.37
CA PRO A 285 7.57 -17.44 18.06
C PRO A 285 7.11 -16.77 19.36
N GLY A 286 7.37 -15.45 19.47
CA GLY A 286 6.83 -14.60 20.52
C GLY A 286 5.37 -14.23 20.22
N ALA A 287 4.71 -13.56 21.17
CA ALA A 287 3.35 -13.06 21.01
C ALA A 287 3.27 -11.92 19.95
N ASP A 288 4.37 -11.19 19.77
CA ASP A 288 4.47 -10.03 18.89
C ASP A 288 5.37 -10.31 17.68
N GLU A 289 5.39 -9.39 16.70
CA GLU A 289 6.34 -9.44 15.59
C GLU A 289 7.80 -9.27 16.09
N PRO A 290 8.78 -9.90 15.39
CA PRO A 290 10.18 -9.76 15.77
C PRO A 290 10.60 -8.27 15.75
N PRO A 291 11.37 -7.82 16.75
CA PRO A 291 11.75 -6.41 16.90
C PRO A 291 12.63 -5.89 15.75
N MET A 292 13.35 -6.77 15.11
CA MET A 292 14.20 -6.52 13.92
C MET A 292 14.21 -7.77 13.07
N THR A 293 13.97 -7.62 11.77
CA THR A 293 14.19 -8.66 10.77
C THR A 293 15.34 -8.27 9.86
N ARG A 294 15.95 -9.22 9.19
CA ARG A 294 16.93 -8.92 8.15
C ARG A 294 16.32 -8.03 7.07
N PHE A 295 15.08 -8.33 6.67
CA PHE A 295 14.34 -7.53 5.70
C PHE A 295 14.16 -6.07 6.17
N LEU A 296 13.77 -5.85 7.42
CA LEU A 296 13.62 -4.50 7.97
C LEU A 296 14.96 -3.75 8.02
N ALA A 297 16.05 -4.45 8.39
CA ALA A 297 17.38 -3.88 8.39
C ALA A 297 17.84 -3.50 6.96
N GLU A 298 17.55 -4.33 5.96
CA GLU A 298 17.81 -4.03 4.55
C GLU A 298 16.99 -2.81 4.11
N GLN A 299 15.68 -2.76 4.40
CA GLN A 299 14.80 -1.64 4.05
C GLN A 299 15.24 -0.28 4.65
N LEU A 300 15.76 -0.27 5.88
CA LEU A 300 16.19 0.96 6.55
C LEU A 300 17.63 1.36 6.23
N SER A 301 18.41 0.51 5.55
CA SER A 301 19.82 0.76 5.24
C SER A 301 20.14 0.84 3.76
N THR A 302 19.17 0.66 2.87
CA THR A 302 19.33 0.78 1.42
C THR A 302 18.45 1.88 0.88
N ALA A 303 18.88 2.54 -0.20
CA ALA A 303 18.09 3.60 -0.82
C ALA A 303 16.87 3.01 -1.55
N HIS A 304 15.71 3.63 -1.37
CA HIS A 304 14.47 3.27 -2.05
C HIS A 304 13.75 4.53 -2.51
N TRP A 305 14.03 4.98 -3.72
CA TRP A 305 13.30 6.05 -4.37
C TRP A 305 13.07 5.72 -5.84
N PHE A 306 11.99 6.25 -6.40
CA PHE A 306 11.44 5.82 -7.68
C PHE A 306 11.24 6.99 -8.64
N ASP A 307 11.39 6.74 -9.94
CA ASP A 307 11.03 7.70 -10.97
C ASP A 307 9.50 7.79 -11.10
N GLN A 308 8.94 8.92 -10.73
CA GLN A 308 7.50 9.16 -10.75
C GLN A 308 6.98 9.79 -12.06
N ARG A 309 7.85 10.05 -13.05
CA ARG A 309 7.46 10.76 -14.28
C ARG A 309 6.38 9.99 -15.06
N ARG A 310 6.57 8.69 -15.25
CA ARG A 310 5.59 7.83 -15.93
C ARG A 310 4.29 7.71 -15.14
N THR A 311 4.39 7.44 -13.86
CA THR A 311 3.22 7.35 -12.96
C THR A 311 2.39 8.61 -13.02
N ARG A 312 3.00 9.79 -12.89
CA ARG A 312 2.31 11.08 -12.95
C ARG A 312 1.67 11.35 -14.31
N ALA A 313 2.37 11.05 -15.38
CA ALA A 313 1.89 11.30 -16.74
C ALA A 313 0.72 10.38 -17.12
N GLU A 314 0.84 9.08 -16.88
CA GLU A 314 -0.14 8.09 -17.33
C GLU A 314 -1.37 8.04 -16.41
N LEU A 315 -1.21 8.17 -15.09
CA LEU A 315 -2.33 8.27 -14.15
C LEU A 315 -2.94 9.69 -14.11
N GLN A 316 -2.32 10.68 -14.75
CA GLN A 316 -2.71 12.10 -14.67
C GLN A 316 -2.87 12.58 -13.22
N TRP A 317 -1.96 12.12 -12.37
CA TRP A 317 -1.99 12.34 -10.92
C TRP A 317 -0.70 13.00 -10.44
N GLN A 318 -0.83 13.83 -9.41
CA GLN A 318 0.31 14.41 -8.68
C GLN A 318 0.01 14.44 -7.19
N PRO A 319 1.02 14.21 -6.32
CA PRO A 319 0.84 14.34 -4.88
C PRO A 319 0.47 15.78 -4.50
N ALA A 320 -0.65 15.94 -3.80
CA ALA A 320 -1.13 17.25 -3.35
C ALA A 320 -0.57 17.64 -1.98
N VAL A 321 -0.14 16.68 -1.17
CA VAL A 321 0.38 16.87 0.18
C VAL A 321 1.88 16.60 0.17
N SER A 322 2.71 17.65 0.42
CA SER A 322 4.15 17.46 0.59
C SER A 322 4.48 16.69 1.88
N LEU A 323 5.71 16.17 2.00
CA LEU A 323 6.13 15.51 3.25
C LEU A 323 6.08 16.46 4.44
N ASP A 324 6.48 17.73 4.27
CA ASP A 324 6.44 18.72 5.34
C ASP A 324 5.01 19.05 5.78
N GLU A 325 4.06 19.14 4.85
CA GLU A 325 2.64 19.29 5.16
C GLU A 325 2.11 18.04 5.89
N GLY A 326 2.48 16.84 5.43
CA GLY A 326 2.12 15.60 6.10
C GLY A 326 2.62 15.54 7.55
N LEU A 327 3.87 15.95 7.80
CA LEU A 327 4.43 16.03 9.15
C LEU A 327 3.70 17.07 10.02
N ARG A 328 3.29 18.21 9.46
CA ARG A 328 2.46 19.19 10.19
C ARG A 328 1.09 18.64 10.56
N ARG A 329 0.44 17.89 9.66
CA ARG A 329 -0.84 17.22 9.95
C ARG A 329 -0.69 16.12 10.99
N LEU A 330 0.44 15.40 10.97
CA LEU A 330 0.77 14.41 11.98
C LEU A 330 0.96 15.07 13.36
N ALA A 331 1.67 16.19 13.44
CA ALA A 331 1.83 16.95 14.68
C ALA A 331 0.48 17.46 15.22
N ALA A 332 -0.40 17.96 14.35
CA ALA A 332 -1.74 18.37 14.73
C ALA A 332 -2.61 17.22 15.25
N HIS A 333 -2.38 16.00 14.78
CA HIS A 333 -3.05 14.79 15.28
C HIS A 333 -2.60 14.48 16.71
N TYR A 334 -1.28 14.44 16.97
CA TYR A 334 -0.75 14.14 18.30
C TYR A 334 -1.03 15.23 19.34
N SER A 335 -1.20 16.49 18.93
CA SER A 335 -1.57 17.57 19.85
C SER A 335 -3.05 17.53 20.30
N ARG A 336 -3.89 16.74 19.63
CA ARG A 336 -5.31 16.55 19.98
C ARG A 336 -5.60 15.23 20.72
N SER A 337 -4.65 14.30 20.70
CA SER A 337 -4.67 13.00 21.39
C SER A 337 -4.07 13.10 22.78
#